data_5bebf95a4a47082f2ffa58303e6f7d6d
#
_entry.id   5bebf95a4a47082f2ffa58303e6f7d6d
#
_cell.length_a   1.000
_cell.length_b   1.000
_cell.length_c   1.000
_cell.angle_alpha   90.00
_cell.angle_beta   90.00
_cell.angle_gamma   90.00
#
_symmetry.space_group_name_H-M   'P 1'
#
loop_
_entity.id
_entity.type
_entity.pdbx_description
1 polymer ?
#
loop_
_entity_poly.entity_id
_entity_poly.type
_entity_poly.pdbx_seq_one_letter_code
_entity_poly.pdbx_strand_id
1 'polypeptide(L)'
;MIKATRPKSTPVWHLGVLTGVSVLGALLGQRIGVPAAFIFSFLLVFGCYAIFADRQITPPKKVMTPAQVVIALLCSAPLTTLPTSQIAHYALPTTLSLVVTFIVCGFAAWSLVRVNRQSPATSVLATLAGGASAMVMLSRELNADTRFVTLTQYLRLSVVVFTLPAFVSLLSGLGDSSAGISGASGKKDVIAGLATSWQGLMGCVVAGLTVWAFTKVTARWFTVSSPYLLLTIAFSVVAVKLLGVPGEFITPTGVLVDAAYAIIGVQAGGTLTKGALRQFAQALPVIFGVIALMIGSSLAAAWVIARAWGYTLLDAYLATVPGGVYAVLAFAHESGGDPLVTVVQVMRVIAMLVVGAYAPQIVSFISRRHAAPPPRS
;
A
#
# COMPACT_ATOMS: atom_id res chain seq x y z
N MET A 1 -35.11 0.84 8.75
CA MET A 1 -34.79 1.48 7.44
C MET A 1 -34.04 2.78 7.70
N ILE A 2 -32.70 2.75 7.70
CA ILE A 2 -31.86 3.96 7.85
C ILE A 2 -31.65 4.51 6.44
N LYS A 3 -32.24 5.70 6.18
CA LYS A 3 -32.04 6.44 4.92
C LYS A 3 -30.55 6.60 4.64
N ALA A 4 -30.06 5.98 3.58
CA ALA A 4 -28.74 6.23 3.04
C ALA A 4 -28.69 7.70 2.62
N THR A 5 -28.11 8.55 3.46
CA THR A 5 -27.79 9.94 3.10
C THR A 5 -26.77 9.90 1.97
N ARG A 6 -27.14 10.42 0.80
CA ARG A 6 -26.20 10.63 -0.30
C ARG A 6 -24.99 11.43 0.22
N PRO A 7 -23.75 11.01 -0.09
CA PRO A 7 -22.59 11.77 0.31
C PRO A 7 -22.72 13.20 -0.28
N LYS A 8 -22.72 14.19 0.59
CA LYS A 8 -22.73 15.60 0.18
C LYS A 8 -21.45 15.86 -0.60
N SER A 9 -21.56 16.28 -1.86
CA SER A 9 -20.41 16.64 -2.69
C SER A 9 -19.59 17.73 -1.99
N THR A 10 -18.28 17.54 -1.91
CA THR A 10 -17.37 18.56 -1.36
C THR A 10 -17.31 19.72 -2.34
N PRO A 11 -17.51 20.98 -1.92
CA PRO A 11 -17.39 22.13 -2.80
C PRO A 11 -15.99 22.19 -3.42
N VAL A 12 -15.91 22.53 -4.71
CA VAL A 12 -14.65 22.51 -5.49
C VAL A 12 -13.59 23.44 -4.87
N TRP A 13 -14.01 24.58 -4.30
CA TRP A 13 -13.09 25.51 -3.64
C TRP A 13 -12.39 24.91 -2.40
N HIS A 14 -13.08 24.04 -1.61
CA HIS A 14 -12.45 23.33 -0.51
C HIS A 14 -11.31 22.42 -1.02
N LEU A 15 -11.53 21.72 -2.14
CA LEU A 15 -10.50 20.88 -2.74
C LEU A 15 -9.28 21.71 -3.16
N GLY A 16 -9.50 22.91 -3.72
CA GLY A 16 -8.43 23.84 -4.08
C GLY A 16 -7.61 24.28 -2.87
N VAL A 17 -8.28 24.70 -1.78
CA VAL A 17 -7.60 25.09 -0.53
C VAL A 17 -6.83 23.92 0.09
N LEU A 18 -7.46 22.75 0.19
CA LEU A 18 -6.80 21.55 0.74
C LEU A 18 -5.57 21.18 -0.08
N THR A 19 -5.67 21.21 -1.40
CA THR A 19 -4.53 20.94 -2.29
C THR A 19 -3.42 21.97 -2.09
N GLY A 20 -3.74 23.27 -2.01
CA GLY A 20 -2.77 24.33 -1.77
C GLY A 20 -2.02 24.16 -0.45
N VAL A 21 -2.76 23.91 0.64
CA VAL A 21 -2.16 23.62 1.96
C VAL A 21 -1.28 22.38 1.93
N SER A 22 -1.75 21.32 1.25
CA SER A 22 -0.98 20.08 1.12
C SER A 22 0.30 20.27 0.32
N VAL A 23 0.26 21.02 -0.78
CA VAL A 23 1.46 21.33 -1.58
C VAL A 23 2.46 22.13 -0.75
N LEU A 24 1.99 23.16 -0.03
CA LEU A 24 2.86 23.96 0.83
C LEU A 24 3.53 23.09 1.91
N GLY A 25 2.76 22.23 2.58
CA GLY A 25 3.28 21.30 3.56
C GLY A 25 4.27 20.29 2.97
N ALA A 26 4.01 19.82 1.75
CA ALA A 26 4.91 18.90 1.04
C ALA A 26 6.25 19.57 0.68
N LEU A 27 6.21 20.82 0.15
CA LEU A 27 7.41 21.57 -0.17
C LEU A 27 8.26 21.90 1.08
N LEU A 28 7.61 22.20 2.21
CA LEU A 28 8.29 22.35 3.49
C LEU A 28 8.90 21.04 3.95
N GLY A 29 8.16 19.93 3.84
CA GLY A 29 8.64 18.58 4.15
C GLY A 29 9.87 18.19 3.32
N GLN A 30 9.86 18.47 2.01
CA GLN A 30 11.02 18.23 1.13
C GLN A 30 12.24 19.05 1.56
N ARG A 31 12.05 20.32 2.00
CA ARG A 31 13.16 21.16 2.47
C ARG A 31 13.83 20.62 3.74
N ILE A 32 13.09 19.96 4.61
CA ILE A 32 13.61 19.34 5.84
C ILE A 32 14.02 17.87 5.63
N GLY A 33 14.01 17.38 4.37
CA GLY A 33 14.49 16.05 4.01
C GLY A 33 13.51 14.90 4.34
N VAL A 34 12.21 15.18 4.46
CA VAL A 34 11.21 14.10 4.67
C VAL A 34 11.01 13.35 3.34
N PRO A 35 11.34 12.04 3.28
CA PRO A 35 11.09 11.24 2.08
C PRO A 35 9.59 11.13 1.80
N ALA A 36 9.20 11.12 0.52
CA ALA A 36 7.80 11.05 0.08
C ALA A 36 6.89 12.11 0.73
N ALA A 37 7.40 13.34 0.95
CA ALA A 37 6.72 14.43 1.65
C ALA A 37 5.32 14.73 1.09
N PHE A 38 5.12 14.56 -0.23
CA PHE A 38 3.81 14.73 -0.86
C PHE A 38 2.79 13.70 -0.36
N ILE A 39 3.18 12.43 -0.16
CA ILE A 39 2.27 11.42 0.40
C ILE A 39 1.81 11.84 1.79
N PHE A 40 2.76 12.20 2.66
CA PHE A 40 2.47 12.53 4.06
C PHE A 40 1.64 13.80 4.21
N SER A 41 2.00 14.85 3.49
CA SER A 41 1.27 16.12 3.56
C SER A 41 -0.18 15.98 3.08
N PHE A 42 -0.39 15.33 1.94
CA PHE A 42 -1.73 15.09 1.42
C PHE A 42 -2.54 14.12 2.30
N LEU A 43 -1.91 13.08 2.85
CA LEU A 43 -2.56 12.18 3.80
C LEU A 43 -3.03 12.92 5.04
N LEU A 44 -2.18 13.77 5.63
CA LEU A 44 -2.51 14.54 6.83
C LEU A 44 -3.65 15.52 6.59
N VAL A 45 -3.51 16.38 5.59
CA VAL A 45 -4.48 17.45 5.32
C VAL A 45 -5.83 16.87 4.92
N PHE A 46 -5.87 15.92 3.98
CA PHE A 46 -7.11 15.29 3.54
C PHE A 46 -7.69 14.35 4.59
N GLY A 47 -6.84 13.69 5.41
CA GLY A 47 -7.29 12.85 6.52
C GLY A 47 -7.93 13.67 7.63
N CYS A 48 -7.31 14.75 8.06
CA CYS A 48 -7.91 15.69 9.02
C CYS A 48 -9.24 16.23 8.48
N TYR A 49 -9.27 16.69 7.24
CA TYR A 49 -10.52 17.19 6.65
C TYR A 49 -11.61 16.10 6.61
N ALA A 50 -11.29 14.88 6.18
CA ALA A 50 -12.25 13.78 6.10
C ALA A 50 -12.86 13.45 7.48
N ILE A 51 -12.04 13.49 8.54
CA ILE A 51 -12.48 13.24 9.92
C ILE A 51 -13.32 14.42 10.44
N PHE A 52 -12.84 15.68 10.29
CA PHE A 52 -13.52 16.84 10.86
C PHE A 52 -14.80 17.21 10.11
N ALA A 53 -14.77 17.16 8.78
CA ALA A 53 -15.93 17.46 7.93
C ALA A 53 -16.90 16.29 7.77
N ASP A 54 -16.52 15.08 8.24
CA ASP A 54 -17.24 13.82 8.06
C ASP A 54 -17.60 13.55 6.58
N ARG A 55 -16.64 13.81 5.70
CA ARG A 55 -16.79 13.67 4.24
C ARG A 55 -15.66 12.82 3.67
N GLN A 56 -16.04 11.75 2.98
CA GLN A 56 -15.08 10.92 2.27
C GLN A 56 -14.64 11.59 0.96
N ILE A 57 -13.33 11.68 0.75
CA ILE A 57 -12.71 12.15 -0.48
C ILE A 57 -11.86 11.03 -1.06
N THR A 58 -12.26 10.50 -2.19
CA THR A 58 -11.50 9.46 -2.90
C THR A 58 -11.16 9.95 -4.29
N PRO A 59 -9.89 9.81 -4.72
CA PRO A 59 -9.51 10.14 -6.09
C PRO A 59 -10.32 9.31 -7.09
N PRO A 60 -10.81 9.90 -8.18
CA PRO A 60 -11.50 9.13 -9.22
C PRO A 60 -10.53 8.14 -9.88
N LYS A 61 -11.05 7.00 -10.34
CA LYS A 61 -10.26 5.95 -10.98
C LYS A 61 -9.39 6.47 -12.14
N LYS A 62 -9.90 7.47 -12.88
CA LYS A 62 -9.20 8.10 -14.00
C LYS A 62 -7.87 8.76 -13.60
N VAL A 63 -7.78 9.25 -12.36
CA VAL A 63 -6.57 9.89 -11.80
C VAL A 63 -5.73 8.87 -11.02
N MET A 64 -6.39 7.94 -10.35
CA MET A 64 -5.73 6.93 -9.54
C MET A 64 -4.91 5.95 -10.38
N THR A 65 -5.42 5.51 -11.53
CA THR A 65 -4.75 4.55 -12.41
C THR A 65 -3.39 5.06 -12.92
N PRO A 66 -3.28 6.28 -13.51
CA PRO A 66 -1.98 6.82 -13.89
C PRO A 66 -1.00 6.93 -12.71
N ALA A 67 -1.46 7.39 -11.55
CA ALA A 67 -0.61 7.47 -10.36
C ALA A 67 -0.03 6.10 -9.95
N GLN A 68 -0.84 5.05 -10.03
CA GLN A 68 -0.39 3.68 -9.76
C GLN A 68 0.66 3.21 -10.76
N VAL A 69 0.52 3.55 -12.05
CA VAL A 69 1.50 3.23 -13.10
C VAL A 69 2.81 3.96 -12.84
N VAL A 70 2.78 5.25 -12.54
CA VAL A 70 3.98 6.05 -12.23
C VAL A 70 4.77 5.42 -11.07
N ILE A 71 4.08 5.11 -9.97
CA ILE A 71 4.75 4.52 -8.79
C ILE A 71 5.25 3.11 -9.10
N ALA A 72 4.50 2.32 -9.86
CA ALA A 72 4.92 0.97 -10.24
C ALA A 72 6.18 0.99 -11.12
N LEU A 73 6.30 1.96 -12.05
CA LEU A 73 7.51 2.16 -12.84
C LEU A 73 8.71 2.51 -11.94
N LEU A 74 8.56 3.51 -11.06
CA LEU A 74 9.62 3.87 -10.12
C LEU A 74 10.11 2.68 -9.30
N CYS A 75 9.16 1.90 -8.78
CA CYS A 75 9.48 0.75 -7.93
C CYS A 75 10.03 -0.44 -8.70
N SER A 76 9.84 -0.48 -10.01
CA SER A 76 10.43 -1.53 -10.85
C SER A 76 11.89 -1.26 -11.23
N ALA A 77 12.35 -0.02 -11.17
CA ALA A 77 13.70 0.35 -11.56
C ALA A 77 14.80 -0.52 -10.88
N PRO A 78 14.79 -0.75 -9.56
CA PRO A 78 15.74 -1.65 -8.92
C PRO A 78 15.71 -3.08 -9.45
N LEU A 79 14.53 -3.59 -9.82
CA LEU A 79 14.37 -4.96 -10.33
C LEU A 79 14.92 -5.12 -11.75
N THR A 80 14.92 -4.05 -12.52
CA THR A 80 15.47 -4.07 -13.90
C THR A 80 16.98 -4.12 -13.93
N THR A 81 17.65 -3.58 -12.91
CA THR A 81 19.11 -3.56 -12.79
C THR A 81 19.67 -4.83 -12.13
N LEU A 82 18.86 -5.59 -11.39
CA LEU A 82 19.29 -6.79 -10.69
C LEU A 82 19.68 -7.92 -11.66
N PRO A 83 20.86 -8.56 -11.47
CA PRO A 83 21.21 -9.80 -12.15
C PRO A 83 20.24 -10.92 -11.71
N THR A 84 19.88 -11.79 -12.65
CA THR A 84 18.98 -12.92 -12.36
C THR A 84 19.53 -13.88 -11.31
N SER A 85 20.86 -13.99 -11.21
CA SER A 85 21.54 -14.80 -10.18
C SER A 85 21.30 -14.32 -8.75
N GLN A 86 21.03 -13.03 -8.55
CA GLN A 86 20.78 -12.46 -7.22
C GLN A 86 19.33 -12.64 -6.75
N ILE A 87 18.40 -12.98 -7.64
CA ILE A 87 16.97 -13.17 -7.26
C ILE A 87 16.83 -14.27 -6.21
N ALA A 88 17.66 -15.31 -6.27
CA ALA A 88 17.65 -16.40 -5.28
C ALA A 88 17.99 -15.90 -3.85
N HIS A 89 18.80 -14.86 -3.70
CA HIS A 89 19.15 -14.28 -2.40
C HIS A 89 17.91 -13.69 -1.68
N TYR A 90 16.92 -13.20 -2.43
CA TYR A 90 15.70 -12.64 -1.86
C TYR A 90 14.65 -13.70 -1.49
N ALA A 91 14.84 -14.96 -1.91
CA ALA A 91 13.84 -16.02 -1.71
C ALA A 91 13.57 -16.32 -0.23
N LEU A 92 14.63 -16.49 0.57
CA LEU A 92 14.48 -16.80 2.00
C LEU A 92 13.89 -15.63 2.81
N PRO A 93 14.40 -14.38 2.72
CA PRO A 93 13.79 -13.23 3.38
C PRO A 93 12.31 -13.04 2.98
N THR A 94 12.00 -13.22 1.68
CA THR A 94 10.63 -13.13 1.17
C THR A 94 9.74 -14.20 1.78
N THR A 95 10.19 -15.44 1.80
CA THR A 95 9.43 -16.57 2.38
C THR A 95 9.17 -16.32 3.86
N LEU A 96 10.17 -15.90 4.63
CA LEU A 96 10.02 -15.57 6.05
C LEU A 96 8.98 -14.46 6.25
N SER A 97 9.08 -13.39 5.48
CA SER A 97 8.10 -12.28 5.52
C SER A 97 6.69 -12.74 5.21
N LEU A 98 6.50 -13.59 4.20
CA LEU A 98 5.20 -14.14 3.83
C LEU A 98 4.63 -15.03 4.95
N VAL A 99 5.41 -15.94 5.48
CA VAL A 99 4.99 -16.85 6.56
C VAL A 99 4.56 -16.05 7.79
N VAL A 100 5.35 -15.09 8.23
CA VAL A 100 5.00 -14.20 9.35
C VAL A 100 3.72 -13.45 9.07
N THR A 101 3.58 -12.86 7.87
CA THR A 101 2.40 -12.11 7.49
C THR A 101 1.14 -12.99 7.49
N PHE A 102 1.20 -14.22 6.97
CA PHE A 102 0.06 -15.14 6.97
C PHE A 102 -0.32 -15.60 8.37
N ILE A 103 0.65 -15.92 9.23
CA ILE A 103 0.38 -16.28 10.62
C ILE A 103 -0.32 -15.14 11.36
N VAL A 104 0.20 -13.93 11.20
CA VAL A 104 -0.36 -12.75 11.87
C VAL A 104 -1.74 -12.38 11.32
N CYS A 105 -1.95 -12.45 10.00
CA CYS A 105 -3.28 -12.25 9.41
C CYS A 105 -4.28 -13.31 9.88
N GLY A 106 -3.86 -14.56 10.00
CA GLY A 106 -4.69 -15.66 10.53
C GLY A 106 -5.07 -15.44 11.99
N PHE A 107 -4.11 -15.08 12.85
CA PHE A 107 -4.38 -14.74 14.24
C PHE A 107 -5.27 -13.52 14.39
N ALA A 108 -5.04 -12.49 13.58
CA ALA A 108 -5.87 -11.29 13.54
C ALA A 108 -7.31 -11.61 13.12
N ALA A 109 -7.51 -12.44 12.11
CA ALA A 109 -8.84 -12.90 11.69
C ALA A 109 -9.52 -13.69 12.79
N TRP A 110 -8.81 -14.60 13.43
CA TRP A 110 -9.33 -15.36 14.57
C TRP A 110 -9.73 -14.45 15.73
N SER A 111 -8.94 -13.45 16.06
CA SER A 111 -9.23 -12.45 17.10
C SER A 111 -10.52 -11.67 16.80
N LEU A 112 -10.71 -11.20 15.56
CA LEU A 112 -11.92 -10.50 15.14
C LEU A 112 -13.18 -11.38 15.22
N VAL A 113 -13.06 -12.67 14.90
CA VAL A 113 -14.17 -13.62 15.05
C VAL A 113 -14.52 -13.81 16.54
N ARG A 114 -13.52 -13.97 17.40
CA ARG A 114 -13.73 -14.29 18.82
C ARG A 114 -14.18 -13.08 19.64
N VAL A 115 -13.50 -11.94 19.48
CA VAL A 115 -13.72 -10.76 20.31
C VAL A 115 -14.86 -9.90 19.76
N ASN A 116 -14.86 -9.63 18.45
CA ASN A 116 -15.87 -8.74 17.84
C ASN A 116 -17.05 -9.49 17.25
N ARG A 117 -17.10 -10.81 17.37
CA ARG A 117 -18.16 -11.68 16.82
C ARG A 117 -18.45 -11.43 15.34
N GLN A 118 -17.41 -11.03 14.59
CA GLN A 118 -17.52 -10.83 13.15
C GLN A 118 -17.63 -12.17 12.43
N SER A 119 -18.29 -12.18 11.28
CA SER A 119 -18.32 -13.39 10.45
C SER A 119 -16.91 -13.79 10.00
N PRO A 120 -16.62 -15.08 9.82
CA PRO A 120 -15.32 -15.54 9.33
C PRO A 120 -14.91 -14.87 8.02
N ALA A 121 -15.86 -14.68 7.08
CA ALA A 121 -15.63 -13.98 5.84
C ALA A 121 -15.18 -12.52 6.05
N THR A 122 -15.91 -11.78 6.90
CA THR A 122 -15.58 -10.39 7.24
C THR A 122 -14.18 -10.31 7.87
N SER A 123 -13.88 -11.20 8.83
CA SER A 123 -12.62 -11.18 9.58
C SER A 123 -11.41 -11.49 8.69
N VAL A 124 -11.50 -12.50 7.84
CA VAL A 124 -10.42 -12.87 6.90
C VAL A 124 -10.18 -11.72 5.92
N LEU A 125 -11.24 -11.20 5.29
CA LEU A 125 -11.10 -10.12 4.30
C LEU A 125 -10.67 -8.79 4.92
N ALA A 126 -10.99 -8.53 6.18
CA ALA A 126 -10.54 -7.34 6.89
C ALA A 126 -9.04 -7.38 7.22
N THR A 127 -8.48 -8.56 7.46
CA THR A 127 -7.10 -8.73 7.93
C THR A 127 -6.10 -9.04 6.81
N LEU A 128 -6.52 -9.69 5.71
CA LEU A 128 -5.64 -9.98 4.58
C LEU A 128 -5.00 -8.71 3.99
N ALA A 129 -3.69 -8.70 3.89
CA ALA A 129 -2.90 -7.55 3.41
C ALA A 129 -2.72 -7.53 1.87
N GLY A 130 -3.77 -7.88 1.12
CA GLY A 130 -3.70 -8.15 -0.33
C GLY A 130 -4.32 -7.11 -1.26
N GLY A 131 -4.33 -5.84 -0.86
CA GLY A 131 -4.95 -4.76 -1.64
C GLY A 131 -6.38 -4.46 -1.18
N ALA A 132 -6.57 -3.27 -0.62
CA ALA A 132 -7.84 -2.87 -0.01
C ALA A 132 -9.02 -2.95 -0.98
N SER A 133 -8.84 -2.52 -2.22
CA SER A 133 -9.90 -2.53 -3.24
C SER A 133 -10.40 -3.93 -3.59
N ALA A 134 -9.49 -4.92 -3.65
CA ALA A 134 -9.87 -6.30 -3.93
C ALA A 134 -10.62 -6.94 -2.77
N MET A 135 -10.12 -6.74 -1.55
CA MET A 135 -10.79 -7.27 -0.37
C MET A 135 -12.19 -6.68 -0.20
N VAL A 136 -12.38 -5.39 -0.53
CA VAL A 136 -13.68 -4.73 -0.55
C VAL A 136 -14.59 -5.29 -1.65
N MET A 137 -14.05 -5.61 -2.84
CA MET A 137 -14.84 -6.22 -3.91
C MET A 137 -15.28 -7.64 -3.54
N LEU A 138 -14.34 -8.44 -3.05
CA LEU A 138 -14.59 -9.81 -2.61
C LEU A 138 -15.55 -9.88 -1.42
N SER A 139 -15.56 -8.86 -0.56
CA SER A 139 -16.50 -8.80 0.57
C SER A 139 -17.96 -8.73 0.12
N ARG A 140 -18.23 -8.12 -1.04
CA ARG A 140 -19.58 -8.10 -1.63
C ARG A 140 -19.98 -9.45 -2.19
N GLU A 141 -19.05 -10.14 -2.83
CA GLU A 141 -19.27 -11.48 -3.42
C GLU A 141 -19.53 -12.53 -2.33
N LEU A 142 -18.83 -12.42 -1.18
CA LEU A 142 -18.96 -13.35 -0.06
C LEU A 142 -20.01 -12.93 0.99
N ASN A 143 -20.85 -11.93 0.70
CA ASN A 143 -21.83 -11.38 1.65
C ASN A 143 -21.23 -11.01 3.02
N ALA A 144 -19.97 -10.57 3.04
CA ALA A 144 -19.29 -10.07 4.22
C ALA A 144 -19.67 -8.60 4.49
N ASP A 145 -19.42 -8.11 5.72
CA ASP A 145 -19.62 -6.69 6.03
C ASP A 145 -18.57 -5.83 5.30
N THR A 146 -18.97 -5.37 4.12
CA THR A 146 -18.12 -4.53 3.26
C THR A 146 -17.68 -3.23 3.94
N ARG A 147 -18.52 -2.67 4.84
CA ARG A 147 -18.17 -1.42 5.55
C ARG A 147 -17.08 -1.67 6.58
N PHE A 148 -17.20 -2.74 7.34
CA PHE A 148 -16.18 -3.16 8.30
C PHE A 148 -14.85 -3.49 7.61
N VAL A 149 -14.89 -4.28 6.54
CA VAL A 149 -13.70 -4.61 5.72
C VAL A 149 -13.04 -3.33 5.19
N THR A 150 -13.83 -2.43 4.62
CA THR A 150 -13.33 -1.15 4.10
C THR A 150 -12.65 -0.32 5.18
N LEU A 151 -13.32 -0.13 6.32
CA LEU A 151 -12.76 0.64 7.44
C LEU A 151 -11.43 0.04 7.92
N THR A 152 -11.40 -1.26 8.19
CA THR A 152 -10.21 -1.92 8.73
C THR A 152 -9.04 -1.84 7.74
N GLN A 153 -9.28 -2.07 6.45
CA GLN A 153 -8.27 -2.00 5.40
C GLN A 153 -7.67 -0.60 5.27
N TYR A 154 -8.52 0.44 5.21
CA TYR A 154 -8.04 1.82 5.06
C TYR A 154 -7.46 2.38 6.37
N LEU A 155 -8.00 2.01 7.53
CA LEU A 155 -7.44 2.42 8.82
C LEU A 155 -6.02 1.86 8.97
N ARG A 156 -5.80 0.58 8.66
CA ARG A 156 -4.47 -0.02 8.65
C ARG A 156 -3.52 0.73 7.72
N LEU A 157 -3.95 0.98 6.48
CA LEU A 157 -3.16 1.70 5.50
C LEU A 157 -2.76 3.09 6.03
N SER A 158 -3.71 3.83 6.57
CA SER A 158 -3.45 5.18 7.10
C SER A 158 -2.52 5.15 8.32
N VAL A 159 -2.74 4.23 9.26
CA VAL A 159 -1.88 4.10 10.46
C VAL A 159 -0.46 3.75 10.05
N VAL A 160 -0.27 2.76 9.17
CA VAL A 160 1.07 2.36 8.72
C VAL A 160 1.76 3.52 8.01
N VAL A 161 1.10 4.16 7.04
CA VAL A 161 1.69 5.28 6.30
C VAL A 161 2.02 6.44 7.23
N PHE A 162 1.12 6.76 8.18
CA PHE A 162 1.33 7.84 9.13
C PHE A 162 2.50 7.58 10.11
N THR A 163 2.68 6.33 10.53
CA THR A 163 3.76 5.96 11.47
C THR A 163 5.12 5.77 10.77
N LEU A 164 5.13 5.64 9.46
CA LEU A 164 6.34 5.35 8.67
C LEU A 164 7.47 6.37 8.90
N PRO A 165 7.27 7.71 8.87
CA PRO A 165 8.34 8.67 9.12
C PRO A 165 8.93 8.57 10.53
N ALA A 166 8.07 8.31 11.53
CA ALA A 166 8.51 8.15 12.91
C ALA A 166 9.37 6.89 13.08
N PHE A 167 8.97 5.77 12.45
CA PHE A 167 9.78 4.55 12.46
C PHE A 167 11.11 4.74 11.73
N VAL A 168 11.11 5.44 10.61
CA VAL A 168 12.35 5.70 9.88
C VAL A 168 13.31 6.54 10.69
N SER A 169 12.86 7.63 11.28
CA SER A 169 13.72 8.47 12.13
C SER A 169 14.27 7.70 13.34
N LEU A 170 13.45 6.80 13.91
CA LEU A 170 13.88 5.95 15.02
C LEU A 170 14.90 4.90 14.57
N LEU A 171 14.65 4.20 13.47
CA LEU A 171 15.51 3.12 12.99
C LEU A 171 16.83 3.63 12.40
N SER A 172 16.83 4.81 11.77
CA SER A 172 18.06 5.44 11.29
C SER A 172 18.95 5.94 12.46
N GLY A 173 18.36 6.26 13.59
CA GLY A 173 19.11 6.62 14.82
C GLY A 173 19.68 5.40 15.58
N LEU A 174 19.19 4.20 15.34
CA LEU A 174 19.63 2.95 15.99
C LEU A 174 20.65 2.15 15.17
N GLY A 175 20.82 2.46 13.90
CA GLY A 175 21.79 1.83 13.01
C GLY A 175 23.10 2.60 12.99
N ASP A 176 24.23 1.89 12.86
CA ASP A 176 25.55 2.51 12.67
C ASP A 176 25.49 3.61 11.61
N SER A 177 26.13 4.72 11.91
CA SER A 177 26.10 6.02 11.23
C SER A 177 26.51 6.03 9.73
N SER A 178 26.67 4.89 9.10
CA SER A 178 27.01 4.74 7.69
C SER A 178 25.84 4.54 6.74
N ALA A 179 24.62 4.26 7.27
CA ALA A 179 23.38 4.17 6.50
C ALA A 179 22.44 5.35 6.80
N GLY A 180 23.02 6.47 7.23
CA GLY A 180 22.29 7.72 7.37
C GLY A 180 21.62 8.08 6.05
N ILE A 181 20.53 8.80 6.13
CA ILE A 181 19.76 9.47 5.06
C ILE A 181 20.67 10.27 4.08
N SER A 182 21.83 9.72 3.75
CA SER A 182 22.86 10.33 2.92
C SER A 182 22.55 10.25 1.42
N GLY A 183 21.50 9.52 1.03
CA GLY A 183 21.09 9.40 -0.37
C GLY A 183 20.15 10.50 -0.86
N ALA A 184 19.45 11.19 0.05
CA ALA A 184 18.44 12.19 -0.32
C ALA A 184 18.73 13.62 0.17
N SER A 185 19.81 13.83 0.95
CA SER A 185 20.20 15.15 1.49
C SER A 185 21.03 16.03 0.55
N GLY A 186 21.12 15.70 -0.72
CA GLY A 186 21.36 16.76 -1.69
C GLY A 186 20.11 17.66 -1.67
N LYS A 187 20.27 18.96 -1.28
CA LYS A 187 19.27 20.00 -1.56
C LYS A 187 18.83 19.80 -3.02
N LYS A 188 17.72 19.03 -3.24
CA LYS A 188 17.10 19.02 -4.57
C LYS A 188 16.66 20.47 -4.75
N ASP A 189 17.33 21.18 -5.61
CA ASP A 189 16.84 22.49 -6.04
C ASP A 189 15.39 22.28 -6.44
N VAL A 190 14.47 22.88 -5.70
CA VAL A 190 13.01 22.70 -5.90
C VAL A 190 12.64 22.96 -7.36
N ILE A 191 13.38 23.86 -8.01
CA ILE A 191 13.21 24.21 -9.43
C ILE A 191 13.74 23.09 -10.36
N ALA A 192 14.88 22.50 -10.05
CA ALA A 192 15.42 21.36 -10.83
C ALA A 192 14.57 20.09 -10.62
N GLY A 193 13.98 19.91 -9.43
CA GLY A 193 13.05 18.82 -9.11
C GLY A 193 11.71 18.91 -9.85
N LEU A 194 11.34 20.07 -10.39
CA LEU A 194 10.12 20.25 -11.20
C LEU A 194 10.27 19.75 -12.65
N ALA A 195 11.51 19.56 -13.13
CA ALA A 195 11.74 19.12 -14.49
C ALA A 195 11.30 17.67 -14.68
N THR A 196 10.25 17.45 -15.44
CA THR A 196 9.80 16.13 -15.85
C THR A 196 10.58 15.68 -17.06
N SER A 197 11.26 14.53 -16.98
CA SER A 197 11.91 13.89 -18.14
C SER A 197 10.86 13.53 -19.18
N TRP A 198 11.01 13.98 -20.42
CA TRP A 198 10.09 13.62 -21.51
C TRP A 198 10.12 12.11 -21.79
N GLN A 199 11.28 11.48 -21.61
CA GLN A 199 11.47 10.03 -21.75
C GLN A 199 10.62 9.28 -20.70
N GLY A 200 10.69 9.69 -19.43
CA GLY A 200 9.87 9.14 -18.37
C GLY A 200 8.37 9.34 -18.59
N LEU A 201 7.96 10.49 -19.16
CA LEU A 201 6.57 10.73 -19.53
C LEU A 201 6.10 9.76 -20.62
N MET A 202 6.89 9.60 -21.70
CA MET A 202 6.62 8.65 -22.77
C MET A 202 6.54 7.22 -22.24
N GLY A 203 7.46 6.83 -21.37
CA GLY A 203 7.44 5.52 -20.72
C GLY A 203 6.17 5.28 -19.90
N CYS A 204 5.71 6.28 -19.14
CA CYS A 204 4.45 6.21 -18.41
C CYS A 204 3.24 6.05 -19.32
N VAL A 205 3.20 6.79 -20.42
CA VAL A 205 2.11 6.70 -21.40
C VAL A 205 2.10 5.32 -22.06
N VAL A 206 3.24 4.85 -22.55
CA VAL A 206 3.36 3.53 -23.21
C VAL A 206 3.01 2.41 -22.23
N ALA A 207 3.60 2.42 -21.02
CA ALA A 207 3.28 1.44 -20.00
C ALA A 207 1.79 1.48 -19.59
N GLY A 208 1.24 2.68 -19.40
CA GLY A 208 -0.17 2.87 -19.05
C GLY A 208 -1.12 2.34 -20.12
N LEU A 209 -0.86 2.62 -21.40
CA LEU A 209 -1.66 2.15 -22.51
C LEU A 209 -1.55 0.63 -22.69
N THR A 210 -0.33 0.08 -22.60
CA THR A 210 -0.09 -1.35 -22.72
C THR A 210 -0.80 -2.12 -21.61
N VAL A 211 -0.63 -1.67 -20.36
CA VAL A 211 -1.27 -2.28 -19.20
C VAL A 211 -2.79 -2.11 -19.25
N TRP A 212 -3.30 -0.96 -19.70
CA TRP A 212 -4.74 -0.76 -19.89
C TRP A 212 -5.33 -1.68 -20.95
N ALA A 213 -4.67 -1.81 -22.10
CA ALA A 213 -5.09 -2.72 -23.16
C ALA A 213 -5.07 -4.18 -22.69
N PHE A 214 -3.99 -4.59 -22.01
CA PHE A 214 -3.85 -5.93 -21.45
C PHE A 214 -4.90 -6.22 -20.37
N THR A 215 -5.17 -5.28 -19.48
CA THR A 215 -6.22 -5.45 -18.47
C THR A 215 -7.60 -5.58 -19.08
N LYS A 216 -7.91 -4.88 -20.18
CA LYS A 216 -9.18 -5.04 -20.88
C LYS A 216 -9.33 -6.43 -21.52
N VAL A 217 -8.25 -6.96 -22.08
CA VAL A 217 -8.24 -8.30 -22.69
C VAL A 217 -8.35 -9.37 -21.61
N THR A 218 -7.60 -9.27 -20.53
CA THR A 218 -7.53 -10.29 -19.48
C THR A 218 -8.68 -10.20 -18.46
N ALA A 219 -9.37 -9.05 -18.35
CA ALA A 219 -10.51 -8.88 -17.44
C ALA A 219 -11.66 -9.89 -17.68
N ARG A 220 -11.68 -10.53 -18.85
CA ARG A 220 -12.61 -11.60 -19.18
C ARG A 220 -12.27 -12.94 -18.50
N TRP A 221 -11.00 -13.14 -18.14
CA TRP A 221 -10.44 -14.43 -17.71
C TRP A 221 -9.99 -14.41 -16.26
N PHE A 222 -9.46 -13.29 -15.79
CA PHE A 222 -8.92 -13.16 -14.45
C PHE A 222 -9.20 -11.78 -13.87
N THR A 223 -9.79 -11.74 -12.66
CA THR A 223 -9.88 -10.53 -11.86
C THR A 223 -8.64 -10.40 -10.98
N VAL A 224 -7.64 -9.67 -11.45
CA VAL A 224 -6.41 -9.41 -10.68
C VAL A 224 -6.62 -8.21 -9.78
N SER A 225 -6.32 -8.34 -8.50
CA SER A 225 -6.26 -7.21 -7.58
C SER A 225 -4.98 -6.41 -7.82
N SER A 226 -5.10 -5.09 -7.93
CA SER A 226 -3.98 -4.21 -8.27
C SER A 226 -3.28 -4.54 -9.61
N PRO A 227 -4.04 -4.74 -10.71
CA PRO A 227 -3.47 -5.17 -12.00
C PRO A 227 -2.44 -4.16 -12.50
N TYR A 228 -2.66 -2.87 -12.27
CA TYR A 228 -1.76 -1.81 -12.70
C TYR A 228 -0.39 -1.85 -12.01
N LEU A 229 -0.30 -2.31 -10.76
CA LEU A 229 0.99 -2.50 -10.08
C LEU A 229 1.76 -3.67 -10.71
N LEU A 230 1.15 -4.85 -10.70
CA LEU A 230 1.83 -6.08 -11.11
C LEU A 230 2.20 -6.08 -12.59
N LEU A 231 1.25 -5.68 -13.45
CA LEU A 231 1.47 -5.66 -14.90
C LEU A 231 2.47 -4.58 -15.31
N THR A 232 2.49 -3.42 -14.63
CA THR A 232 3.49 -2.37 -14.92
C THR A 232 4.88 -2.84 -14.52
N ILE A 233 5.04 -3.48 -13.37
CA ILE A 233 6.34 -4.03 -12.95
C ILE A 233 6.79 -5.13 -13.93
N ALA A 234 5.90 -6.06 -14.29
CA ALA A 234 6.21 -7.09 -15.28
C ALA A 234 6.58 -6.49 -16.63
N PHE A 235 5.83 -5.51 -17.10
CA PHE A 235 6.12 -4.75 -18.33
C PHE A 235 7.50 -4.12 -18.28
N SER A 236 7.84 -3.44 -17.19
CA SER A 236 9.14 -2.76 -17.00
C SER A 236 10.31 -3.74 -17.07
N VAL A 237 10.19 -4.87 -16.36
CA VAL A 237 11.23 -5.91 -16.36
C VAL A 237 11.41 -6.51 -17.76
N VAL A 238 10.31 -6.81 -18.45
CA VAL A 238 10.34 -7.32 -19.84
C VAL A 238 10.93 -6.28 -20.79
N ALA A 239 10.48 -5.03 -20.71
CA ALA A 239 10.95 -3.96 -21.58
C ALA A 239 12.47 -3.74 -21.47
N VAL A 240 13.01 -3.70 -20.24
CA VAL A 240 14.46 -3.48 -20.06
C VAL A 240 15.28 -4.73 -20.36
N LYS A 241 14.91 -5.89 -19.78
CA LYS A 241 15.75 -7.10 -19.86
C LYS A 241 15.65 -7.85 -21.19
N LEU A 242 14.47 -7.83 -21.84
CA LEU A 242 14.22 -8.54 -23.08
C LEU A 242 14.26 -7.64 -24.31
N LEU A 243 13.73 -6.42 -24.22
CA LEU A 243 13.66 -5.49 -25.36
C LEU A 243 14.80 -4.45 -25.35
N GLY A 244 15.64 -4.41 -24.30
CA GLY A 244 16.76 -3.48 -24.20
C GLY A 244 16.36 -2.00 -24.10
N VAL A 245 15.16 -1.70 -23.63
CA VAL A 245 14.69 -0.32 -23.46
C VAL A 245 15.56 0.39 -22.43
N PRO A 246 16.09 1.60 -22.72
CA PRO A 246 16.88 2.36 -21.75
C PRO A 246 16.11 2.64 -20.47
N GLY A 247 16.78 2.54 -19.32
CA GLY A 247 16.16 2.76 -17.99
C GLY A 247 15.53 4.14 -17.81
N GLU A 248 15.97 5.15 -18.56
CA GLU A 248 15.41 6.51 -18.56
C GLU A 248 13.92 6.58 -18.93
N PHE A 249 13.44 5.64 -19.76
CA PHE A 249 12.03 5.52 -20.10
C PHE A 249 11.19 4.90 -18.99
N ILE A 250 11.82 4.27 -17.99
CA ILE A 250 11.13 3.56 -16.91
C ILE A 250 11.19 4.34 -15.60
N THR A 251 12.06 5.35 -15.51
CA THR A 251 12.22 6.19 -14.32
C THR A 251 11.57 7.57 -14.53
N PRO A 252 10.25 7.70 -14.30
CA PRO A 252 9.62 9.01 -14.30
C PRO A 252 10.21 9.91 -13.21
N THR A 253 10.29 11.22 -13.49
CA THR A 253 10.88 12.21 -12.58
C THR A 253 9.99 13.44 -12.47
N GLY A 254 10.29 14.30 -11.50
CA GLY A 254 9.68 15.63 -11.38
C GLY A 254 8.22 15.63 -10.92
N VAL A 255 7.47 16.63 -11.38
CA VAL A 255 6.07 16.89 -10.98
C VAL A 255 5.17 15.66 -11.17
N LEU A 256 5.46 14.80 -12.13
CA LEU A 256 4.68 13.59 -12.38
C LEU A 256 4.71 12.63 -11.19
N VAL A 257 5.88 12.48 -10.56
CA VAL A 257 6.09 11.65 -9.37
C VAL A 257 5.40 12.30 -8.15
N ASP A 258 5.62 13.59 -7.95
CA ASP A 258 5.01 14.34 -6.85
C ASP A 258 3.48 14.31 -6.94
N ALA A 259 2.91 14.45 -8.14
CA ALA A 259 1.47 14.31 -8.38
C ALA A 259 0.96 12.89 -8.06
N ALA A 260 1.71 11.86 -8.46
CA ALA A 260 1.35 10.48 -8.12
C ALA A 260 1.37 10.25 -6.59
N TYR A 261 2.38 10.76 -5.90
CA TYR A 261 2.48 10.71 -4.45
C TYR A 261 1.32 11.46 -3.77
N ALA A 262 0.96 12.65 -4.25
CA ALA A 262 -0.17 13.41 -3.76
C ALA A 262 -1.49 12.63 -3.87
N ILE A 263 -1.74 11.98 -5.01
CA ILE A 263 -2.94 11.18 -5.26
C ILE A 263 -3.02 10.00 -4.29
N ILE A 264 -1.91 9.30 -4.04
CA ILE A 264 -1.85 8.21 -3.05
C ILE A 264 -2.08 8.73 -1.64
N GLY A 265 -1.53 9.91 -1.30
CA GLY A 265 -1.78 10.58 -0.02
C GLY A 265 -3.26 10.89 0.19
N VAL A 266 -3.94 11.46 -0.82
CA VAL A 266 -5.39 11.70 -0.78
C VAL A 266 -6.18 10.40 -0.61
N GLN A 267 -5.81 9.34 -1.32
CA GLN A 267 -6.45 8.04 -1.18
C GLN A 267 -6.31 7.48 0.25
N ALA A 268 -5.14 7.59 0.84
CA ALA A 268 -4.88 7.06 2.17
C ALA A 268 -5.61 7.86 3.26
N GLY A 269 -5.56 9.21 3.21
CA GLY A 269 -6.17 10.09 4.22
C GLY A 269 -7.67 10.28 4.03
N GLY A 270 -8.11 10.56 2.80
CA GLY A 270 -9.48 11.00 2.52
C GLY A 270 -10.59 9.96 2.72
N THR A 271 -10.24 8.73 3.08
CA THR A 271 -11.22 7.63 3.28
C THR A 271 -11.71 7.50 4.72
N LEU A 272 -11.00 8.05 5.71
CA LEU A 272 -11.32 7.93 7.12
C LEU A 272 -12.29 9.03 7.55
N THR A 273 -13.58 8.69 7.71
CA THR A 273 -14.60 9.64 8.18
C THR A 273 -14.96 9.40 9.65
N LYS A 274 -15.38 10.46 10.34
CA LYS A 274 -15.85 10.40 11.73
C LYS A 274 -17.04 9.46 11.88
N GLY A 275 -17.95 9.46 10.90
CA GLY A 275 -19.12 8.58 10.88
C GLY A 275 -18.73 7.10 10.84
N ALA A 276 -17.74 6.73 9.98
CA ALA A 276 -17.23 5.36 9.93
C ALA A 276 -16.56 4.95 11.26
N LEU A 277 -15.74 5.83 11.84
CA LEU A 277 -15.10 5.57 13.12
C LEU A 277 -16.12 5.40 14.26
N ARG A 278 -17.14 6.24 14.31
CA ARG A 278 -18.22 6.12 15.31
C ARG A 278 -19.06 4.86 15.13
N GLN A 279 -19.39 4.48 13.90
CA GLN A 279 -20.19 3.27 13.61
C GLN A 279 -19.53 2.01 14.16
N PHE A 280 -18.21 1.94 14.13
CA PHE A 280 -17.43 0.78 14.58
C PHE A 280 -16.61 1.07 15.86
N ALA A 281 -17.02 2.06 16.66
CA ALA A 281 -16.29 2.50 17.85
C ALA A 281 -15.95 1.37 18.81
N GLN A 282 -16.86 0.41 19.00
CA GLN A 282 -16.62 -0.76 19.85
C GLN A 282 -15.59 -1.74 19.28
N ALA A 283 -15.44 -1.78 17.96
CA ALA A 283 -14.45 -2.63 17.31
C ALA A 283 -13.06 -1.97 17.17
N LEU A 284 -12.99 -0.64 17.25
CA LEU A 284 -11.73 0.10 17.08
C LEU A 284 -10.60 -0.38 17.99
N PRO A 285 -10.78 -0.64 19.29
CA PRO A 285 -9.68 -1.11 20.14
C PRO A 285 -9.07 -2.41 19.64
N VAL A 286 -9.92 -3.35 19.18
CA VAL A 286 -9.45 -4.63 18.63
C VAL A 286 -8.76 -4.42 17.28
N ILE A 287 -9.31 -3.56 16.42
CA ILE A 287 -8.72 -3.22 15.12
C ILE A 287 -7.33 -2.59 15.34
N PHE A 288 -7.21 -1.62 16.27
CA PHE A 288 -5.91 -1.03 16.60
C PHE A 288 -4.94 -2.04 17.20
N GLY A 289 -5.43 -2.95 18.08
CA GLY A 289 -4.62 -4.05 18.61
C GLY A 289 -4.09 -4.97 17.51
N VAL A 290 -4.93 -5.31 16.53
CA VAL A 290 -4.54 -6.09 15.34
C VAL A 290 -3.50 -5.34 14.50
N ILE A 291 -3.69 -4.03 14.27
CA ILE A 291 -2.72 -3.21 13.51
C ILE A 291 -1.39 -3.13 14.26
N ALA A 292 -1.41 -2.91 15.57
CA ALA A 292 -0.21 -2.88 16.40
C ALA A 292 0.53 -4.23 16.39
N LEU A 293 -0.20 -5.34 16.45
CA LEU A 293 0.36 -6.68 16.31
C LEU A 293 1.02 -6.87 14.94
N MET A 294 0.37 -6.42 13.87
CA MET A 294 0.92 -6.49 12.51
C MET A 294 2.21 -5.66 12.38
N ILE A 295 2.24 -4.43 12.92
CA ILE A 295 3.44 -3.58 12.90
C ILE A 295 4.55 -4.21 13.76
N GLY A 296 4.23 -4.65 14.98
CA GLY A 296 5.19 -5.27 15.89
C GLY A 296 5.79 -6.56 15.34
N SER A 297 4.97 -7.43 14.75
CA SER A 297 5.45 -8.66 14.09
C SER A 297 6.31 -8.37 12.86
N SER A 298 5.99 -7.32 12.10
CA SER A 298 6.81 -6.87 10.98
C SER A 298 8.15 -6.34 11.44
N LEU A 299 8.20 -5.61 12.55
CA LEU A 299 9.44 -5.13 13.14
C LEU A 299 10.30 -6.30 13.65
N ALA A 300 9.68 -7.30 14.30
CA ALA A 300 10.37 -8.52 14.72
C ALA A 300 10.93 -9.30 13.52
N ALA A 301 10.14 -9.49 12.46
CA ALA A 301 10.60 -10.11 11.22
C ALA A 301 11.73 -9.32 10.56
N ALA A 302 11.62 -7.99 10.55
CA ALA A 302 12.65 -7.10 10.04
C ALA A 302 13.97 -7.25 10.79
N TRP A 303 13.91 -7.32 12.12
CA TRP A 303 15.08 -7.54 12.95
C TRP A 303 15.79 -8.87 12.63
N VAL A 304 15.01 -9.94 12.45
CA VAL A 304 15.54 -11.26 12.06
C VAL A 304 16.17 -11.17 10.67
N ILE A 305 15.49 -10.57 9.69
CA ILE A 305 16.00 -10.43 8.31
C ILE A 305 17.29 -9.60 8.29
N ALA A 306 17.32 -8.48 9.00
CA ALA A 306 18.50 -7.62 9.10
C ALA A 306 19.70 -8.36 9.68
N ARG A 307 19.49 -9.13 10.75
CA ARG A 307 20.57 -9.90 11.41
C ARG A 307 21.04 -11.13 10.62
N ALA A 308 20.11 -11.83 9.95
CA ALA A 308 20.43 -13.07 9.25
C ALA A 308 21.06 -12.86 7.87
N TRP A 309 20.68 -11.77 7.18
CA TRP A 309 21.11 -11.51 5.79
C TRP A 309 21.87 -10.20 5.61
N GLY A 310 22.12 -9.43 6.67
CA GLY A 310 22.94 -8.21 6.62
C GLY A 310 22.25 -7.01 5.98
N TYR A 311 20.92 -7.02 5.84
CA TYR A 311 20.17 -5.85 5.39
C TYR A 311 20.08 -4.76 6.46
N THR A 312 19.82 -3.53 6.05
CA THR A 312 19.51 -2.48 7.03
C THR A 312 18.17 -2.80 7.72
N LEU A 313 18.04 -2.41 8.99
CA LEU A 313 16.79 -2.62 9.72
C LEU A 313 15.63 -1.86 9.06
N LEU A 314 15.92 -0.72 8.43
CA LEU A 314 14.96 0.08 7.69
C LEU A 314 14.45 -0.66 6.46
N ASP A 315 15.34 -1.18 5.60
CA ASP A 315 14.94 -1.91 4.39
C ASP A 315 14.15 -3.17 4.75
N ALA A 316 14.61 -3.92 5.75
CA ALA A 316 13.92 -5.10 6.23
C ALA A 316 12.52 -4.75 6.80
N TYR A 317 12.37 -3.61 7.49
CA TYR A 317 11.07 -3.15 7.98
C TYR A 317 10.14 -2.72 6.82
N LEU A 318 10.64 -1.93 5.87
CA LEU A 318 9.89 -1.54 4.68
C LEU A 318 9.47 -2.76 3.85
N ALA A 319 10.30 -3.79 3.80
CA ALA A 319 9.98 -5.04 3.11
C ALA A 319 8.83 -5.80 3.81
N THR A 320 8.81 -5.83 5.14
CA THR A 320 7.89 -6.67 5.92
C THR A 320 6.59 -5.98 6.31
N VAL A 321 6.57 -4.64 6.44
CA VAL A 321 5.39 -3.90 6.94
C VAL A 321 4.16 -4.08 6.06
N PRO A 322 3.00 -4.53 6.60
CA PRO A 322 1.78 -4.76 5.84
C PRO A 322 0.97 -3.47 5.67
N GLY A 323 1.49 -2.52 4.90
CA GLY A 323 0.88 -1.22 4.63
C GLY A 323 0.40 -1.03 3.19
N GLY A 324 0.14 0.21 2.83
CA GLY A 324 -0.14 0.60 1.45
C GLY A 324 1.09 0.38 0.57
N VAL A 325 1.06 -0.66 -0.25
CA VAL A 325 2.21 -1.06 -1.08
C VAL A 325 2.79 0.12 -1.83
N TYR A 326 1.95 0.95 -2.45
CA TYR A 326 2.40 2.12 -3.19
C TYR A 326 3.13 3.15 -2.31
N ALA A 327 2.63 3.40 -1.09
CA ALA A 327 3.25 4.36 -0.18
C ALA A 327 4.60 3.84 0.36
N VAL A 328 4.65 2.56 0.72
CA VAL A 328 5.89 1.92 1.20
C VAL A 328 6.95 1.88 0.10
N LEU A 329 6.55 1.49 -1.11
CA LEU A 329 7.47 1.46 -2.26
C LEU A 329 7.95 2.86 -2.65
N ALA A 330 7.06 3.84 -2.65
CA ALA A 330 7.41 5.24 -2.90
C ALA A 330 8.43 5.75 -1.86
N PHE A 331 8.19 5.42 -0.60
CA PHE A 331 9.09 5.76 0.48
C PHE A 331 10.46 5.07 0.33
N ALA A 332 10.48 3.76 0.04
CA ALA A 332 11.71 3.02 -0.21
C ALA A 332 12.52 3.60 -1.38
N HIS A 333 11.84 4.00 -2.46
CA HIS A 333 12.48 4.64 -3.60
C HIS A 333 13.15 5.98 -3.21
N GLU A 334 12.45 6.84 -2.49
CA GLU A 334 12.95 8.16 -2.04
C GLU A 334 14.09 8.03 -1.02
N SER A 335 14.08 6.99 -0.18
CA SER A 335 15.13 6.75 0.82
C SER A 335 16.33 5.94 0.28
N GLY A 336 16.36 5.61 -1.01
CA GLY A 336 17.43 4.80 -1.61
C GLY A 336 17.42 3.35 -1.11
N GLY A 337 16.24 2.81 -0.78
CA GLY A 337 16.08 1.47 -0.22
C GLY A 337 16.53 0.33 -1.13
N ASP A 338 16.89 -0.79 -0.52
CA ASP A 338 17.32 -2.00 -1.19
C ASP A 338 16.21 -2.60 -2.07
N PRO A 339 16.55 -3.23 -3.22
CA PRO A 339 15.60 -3.98 -4.05
C PRO A 339 14.78 -5.04 -3.31
N LEU A 340 15.26 -5.55 -2.17
CA LEU A 340 14.54 -6.43 -1.26
C LEU A 340 13.12 -5.92 -0.98
N VAL A 341 12.97 -4.61 -0.73
CA VAL A 341 11.67 -4.01 -0.40
C VAL A 341 10.68 -4.27 -1.52
N THR A 342 11.09 -3.99 -2.77
CA THR A 342 10.22 -4.19 -3.94
C THR A 342 9.90 -5.67 -4.16
N VAL A 343 10.90 -6.55 -4.08
CA VAL A 343 10.70 -8.00 -4.26
C VAL A 343 9.70 -8.54 -3.25
N VAL A 344 9.92 -8.28 -1.96
CA VAL A 344 9.04 -8.80 -0.88
C VAL A 344 7.63 -8.24 -0.98
N GLN A 345 7.49 -6.93 -1.23
CA GLN A 345 6.18 -6.27 -1.36
C GLN A 345 5.38 -6.83 -2.54
N VAL A 346 6.01 -7.01 -3.71
CA VAL A 346 5.38 -7.56 -4.92
C VAL A 346 4.97 -9.01 -4.70
N MET A 347 5.89 -9.84 -4.18
CA MET A 347 5.61 -11.25 -3.90
C MET A 347 4.49 -11.40 -2.87
N ARG A 348 4.42 -10.52 -1.87
CA ARG A 348 3.32 -10.49 -0.92
C ARG A 348 2.00 -10.18 -1.60
N VAL A 349 1.95 -9.18 -2.48
CA VAL A 349 0.71 -8.87 -3.23
C VAL A 349 0.26 -10.09 -4.03
N ILE A 350 1.17 -10.75 -4.74
CA ILE A 350 0.85 -11.96 -5.51
C ILE A 350 0.32 -13.08 -4.60
N ALA A 351 1.03 -13.37 -3.51
CA ALA A 351 0.63 -14.41 -2.56
C ALA A 351 -0.74 -14.13 -1.93
N MET A 352 -1.00 -12.87 -1.54
CA MET A 352 -2.29 -12.46 -0.98
C MET A 352 -3.42 -12.50 -2.00
N LEU A 353 -3.13 -12.28 -3.28
CA LEU A 353 -4.08 -12.44 -4.37
C LEU A 353 -4.49 -13.90 -4.55
N VAL A 354 -3.49 -14.79 -4.54
CA VAL A 354 -3.74 -16.24 -4.61
C VAL A 354 -4.60 -16.67 -3.42
N VAL A 355 -4.24 -16.28 -2.20
CA VAL A 355 -5.04 -16.60 -0.99
C VAL A 355 -6.42 -15.94 -1.06
N GLY A 356 -6.53 -14.72 -1.56
CA GLY A 356 -7.81 -14.04 -1.78
C GLY A 356 -8.72 -14.78 -2.76
N ALA A 357 -8.17 -15.36 -3.83
CA ALA A 357 -8.92 -16.17 -4.78
C ALA A 357 -9.48 -17.46 -4.13
N TYR A 358 -8.77 -18.02 -3.15
CA TYR A 358 -9.22 -19.17 -2.37
C TYR A 358 -10.00 -18.80 -1.10
N ALA A 359 -10.27 -17.51 -0.86
CA ALA A 359 -11.00 -17.06 0.32
C ALA A 359 -12.39 -17.74 0.48
N PRO A 360 -13.21 -17.98 -0.57
CA PRO A 360 -14.46 -18.70 -0.44
C PRO A 360 -14.29 -20.10 0.15
N GLN A 361 -13.27 -20.84 -0.30
CA GLN A 361 -12.96 -22.19 0.19
C GLN A 361 -12.46 -22.15 1.65
N ILE A 362 -11.59 -21.18 1.98
CA ILE A 362 -11.08 -20.98 3.34
C ILE A 362 -12.24 -20.65 4.29
N VAL A 363 -13.13 -19.75 3.90
CA VAL A 363 -14.30 -19.36 4.69
C VAL A 363 -15.24 -20.56 4.89
N SER A 364 -15.54 -21.33 3.84
CA SER A 364 -16.40 -22.51 3.94
C SER A 364 -15.81 -23.58 4.86
N PHE A 365 -14.49 -23.80 4.82
CA PHE A 365 -13.81 -24.73 5.70
C PHE A 365 -13.89 -24.30 7.19
N ILE A 366 -13.66 -23.00 7.45
CA ILE A 366 -13.76 -22.46 8.81
C ILE A 366 -15.21 -22.52 9.32
N SER A 367 -16.20 -22.20 8.47
CA SER A 367 -17.62 -22.22 8.84
C SER A 367 -18.11 -23.64 9.15
N ARG A 368 -17.68 -24.66 8.41
CA ARG A 368 -18.01 -26.07 8.67
C ARG A 368 -17.51 -26.56 10.03
N ARG A 369 -16.36 -26.08 10.49
CA ARG A 369 -15.82 -26.43 11.81
C ARG A 369 -16.56 -25.77 12.99
N HIS A 370 -17.30 -24.69 12.73
CA HIS A 370 -18.06 -23.97 13.75
C HIS A 370 -19.57 -24.28 13.68
N ALA A 371 -20.05 -25.02 12.68
CA ALA A 371 -21.40 -25.51 12.63
C ALA A 371 -21.51 -26.66 13.67
N ALA A 372 -22.31 -26.43 14.73
CA ALA A 372 -22.66 -27.47 15.67
C ALA A 372 -23.32 -28.65 14.91
N PRO A 373 -23.07 -29.92 15.32
CA PRO A 373 -23.74 -31.05 14.72
C PRO A 373 -25.27 -30.87 14.84
N PRO A 374 -26.05 -31.26 13.80
CA PRO A 374 -27.49 -31.18 13.87
C PRO A 374 -28.00 -31.96 15.07
N PRO A 375 -29.05 -31.50 15.77
CA PRO A 375 -29.64 -32.24 16.87
C PRO A 375 -30.01 -33.64 16.36
N ARG A 376 -29.52 -34.65 17.05
CA ARG A 376 -29.92 -36.05 16.77
C ARG A 376 -31.41 -36.15 17.05
N SER A 377 -32.19 -36.39 16.01
CA SER A 377 -33.62 -36.75 16.09
C SER A 377 -33.82 -38.07 16.77
#